data_2448f0ad7c24152970d40f179ae6ec5c
#
_entry.id   2448f0ad7c24152970d40f179ae6ec5c
#
_cell.length_a   1.000
_cell.length_b   1.000
_cell.length_c   1.000
_cell.angle_alpha   90.00
_cell.angle_beta   90.00
_cell.angle_gamma   90.00
#
_symmetry.space_group_name_H-M   'P 1'
#
loop_
_entity.id
_entity.type
_entity.pdbx_description
1 polymer ?
#
loop_
_entity_poly.entity_id
_entity_poly.type
_entity_poly.pdbx_seq_one_letter_code
_entity_poly.pdbx_strand_id
1 'polypeptide(L)'
;MEKDADELGIDNTFYQSIKKACTGSGMKASKVRLISANSYASFSKAEVEYEGYRFALEGNAKDTIDKVSYGNEVFYENSKTINNVAIVVLTNEQWKAMVDDAEDSVYNRLKAPSTAEFPDKNKDNWKVIRDGVICKVYSYVDAENGFGAMIRTDFCVTYEWDPYFDDTPTFKSITFDD
;
A
#
# COMPACT_ATOMS: atom_id res chain seq x y z
N MET A 1 -12.47 -10.83 8.67
CA MET A 1 -12.96 -9.78 9.61
C MET A 1 -14.00 -10.28 10.59
N GLU A 2 -15.07 -11.00 10.15
CA GLU A 2 -16.11 -11.52 11.09
C GLU A 2 -15.53 -12.54 12.10
N LYS A 3 -14.72 -13.48 11.62
CA LYS A 3 -14.03 -14.45 12.49
C LYS A 3 -13.10 -13.76 13.48
N ASP A 4 -12.42 -12.70 13.06
CA ASP A 4 -11.52 -11.93 13.93
C ASP A 4 -12.33 -11.19 15.02
N ALA A 5 -13.54 -10.72 14.69
CA ALA A 5 -14.43 -10.06 15.64
C ALA A 5 -14.89 -11.00 16.76
N ASP A 6 -15.23 -12.25 16.41
CA ASP A 6 -15.57 -13.29 17.39
C ASP A 6 -14.39 -13.63 18.30
N GLU A 7 -13.18 -13.75 17.73
CA GLU A 7 -11.93 -14.01 18.47
C GLU A 7 -11.58 -12.87 19.44
N LEU A 8 -11.87 -11.61 19.06
CA LEU A 8 -11.65 -10.43 19.89
C LEU A 8 -12.79 -10.14 20.89
N GLY A 9 -13.89 -10.89 20.81
CA GLY A 9 -15.03 -10.74 21.72
C GLY A 9 -15.77 -9.42 21.60
N ILE A 10 -15.76 -8.77 20.43
CA ILE A 10 -16.50 -7.54 20.20
C ILE A 10 -17.96 -7.82 19.84
N ASP A 11 -18.86 -6.94 20.28
CA ASP A 11 -20.26 -7.10 19.95
C ASP A 11 -20.58 -6.77 18.48
N ASN A 12 -21.75 -7.22 18.01
CA ASN A 12 -22.15 -7.05 16.62
C ASN A 12 -22.34 -5.57 16.24
N THR A 13 -22.74 -4.70 17.16
CA THR A 13 -22.93 -3.27 16.88
C THR A 13 -21.59 -2.63 16.52
N PHE A 14 -20.57 -2.89 17.31
CA PHE A 14 -19.23 -2.38 17.07
C PHE A 14 -18.61 -2.97 15.80
N TYR A 15 -18.77 -4.27 15.58
CA TYR A 15 -18.34 -4.94 14.35
C TYR A 15 -18.97 -4.32 13.10
N GLN A 16 -20.28 -4.05 13.09
CA GLN A 16 -20.95 -3.42 11.95
C GLN A 16 -20.48 -1.99 11.71
N SER A 17 -20.17 -1.24 12.77
CA SER A 17 -19.58 0.09 12.66
C SER A 17 -18.20 0.06 12.01
N ILE A 18 -17.31 -0.84 12.43
CA ILE A 18 -15.99 -1.07 11.83
C ILE A 18 -16.15 -1.44 10.35
N LYS A 19 -17.00 -2.41 10.03
CA LYS A 19 -17.26 -2.88 8.67
C LYS A 19 -17.75 -1.75 7.75
N LYS A 20 -18.71 -0.93 8.23
CA LYS A 20 -19.23 0.22 7.50
C LYS A 20 -18.12 1.24 7.19
N ALA A 21 -17.28 1.58 8.15
CA ALA A 21 -16.20 2.54 7.98
C ALA A 21 -15.15 2.02 7.00
N CYS A 22 -14.74 0.75 7.10
CA CYS A 22 -13.82 0.12 6.14
C CYS A 22 -14.37 0.13 4.71
N THR A 23 -15.63 -0.27 4.51
CA THR A 23 -16.24 -0.27 3.17
C THR A 23 -16.44 1.15 2.63
N GLY A 24 -16.79 2.09 3.50
CA GLY A 24 -16.88 3.52 3.18
C GLY A 24 -15.54 4.13 2.77
N SER A 25 -14.42 3.58 3.21
CA SER A 25 -13.07 3.96 2.79
C SER A 25 -12.63 3.31 1.46
N GLY A 26 -13.44 2.45 0.87
CA GLY A 26 -13.10 1.70 -0.35
C GLY A 26 -12.44 0.34 -0.12
N MET A 27 -12.33 -0.13 1.12
CA MET A 27 -11.80 -1.46 1.42
C MET A 27 -12.82 -2.56 1.07
N LYS A 28 -12.35 -3.68 0.52
CA LYS A 28 -13.16 -4.89 0.35
C LYS A 28 -13.21 -5.64 1.68
N ALA A 29 -14.38 -5.71 2.33
CA ALA A 29 -14.54 -6.30 3.66
C ALA A 29 -13.99 -7.74 3.78
N SER A 30 -14.03 -8.52 2.71
CA SER A 30 -13.48 -9.89 2.65
C SER A 30 -11.95 -9.96 2.76
N LYS A 31 -11.25 -8.85 2.47
CA LYS A 31 -9.79 -8.72 2.54
C LYS A 31 -9.31 -7.98 3.79
N VAL A 32 -10.22 -7.44 4.59
CA VAL A 32 -9.89 -6.73 5.85
C VAL A 32 -9.68 -7.75 6.96
N ARG A 33 -8.56 -7.65 7.65
CA ARG A 33 -8.25 -8.37 8.89
C ARG A 33 -8.34 -7.40 10.08
N LEU A 34 -9.17 -7.68 11.06
CA LEU A 34 -9.26 -6.92 12.30
C LEU A 34 -8.11 -7.32 13.22
N ILE A 35 -7.29 -6.37 13.62
CA ILE A 35 -6.10 -6.59 14.46
C ILE A 35 -6.45 -6.37 15.93
N SER A 36 -7.11 -5.27 16.22
CA SER A 36 -7.55 -4.92 17.58
C SER A 36 -8.81 -4.08 17.52
N ALA A 37 -9.64 -4.16 18.56
CA ALA A 37 -10.79 -3.30 18.73
C ALA A 37 -11.11 -3.13 20.22
N ASN A 38 -11.33 -1.88 20.62
CA ASN A 38 -11.65 -1.50 21.99
C ASN A 38 -12.75 -0.44 21.96
N SER A 39 -13.80 -0.65 22.76
CA SER A 39 -14.92 0.28 22.88
C SER A 39 -15.06 0.71 24.34
N TYR A 40 -15.14 2.02 24.54
CA TYR A 40 -15.27 2.68 25.84
C TYR A 40 -16.52 3.56 25.84
N ALA A 41 -16.92 4.03 26.99
CA ALA A 41 -18.15 4.83 27.14
C ALA A 41 -18.17 6.11 26.27
N SER A 42 -17.00 6.72 26.03
CA SER A 42 -16.88 8.02 25.32
C SER A 42 -16.07 7.97 24.03
N PHE A 43 -15.47 6.83 23.69
CA PHE A 43 -14.74 6.66 22.44
C PHE A 43 -14.58 5.18 22.08
N SER A 44 -14.28 4.93 20.82
CA SER A 44 -13.93 3.59 20.31
C SER A 44 -12.68 3.68 19.43
N LYS A 45 -11.89 2.62 19.43
CA LYS A 45 -10.71 2.48 18.57
C LYS A 45 -10.63 1.08 18.02
N ALA A 46 -10.17 1.00 16.77
CA ALA A 46 -9.81 -0.28 16.16
C ALA A 46 -8.60 -0.11 15.24
N GLU A 47 -7.91 -1.20 14.97
CA GLU A 47 -6.86 -1.28 13.97
C GLU A 47 -7.20 -2.42 13.01
N VAL A 48 -7.11 -2.15 11.71
CA VAL A 48 -7.32 -3.14 10.67
C VAL A 48 -6.13 -3.20 9.73
N GLU A 49 -5.91 -4.39 9.17
CA GLU A 49 -4.95 -4.60 8.08
C GLU A 49 -5.71 -4.85 6.78
N TYR A 50 -5.32 -4.13 5.74
CA TYR A 50 -5.84 -4.27 4.38
C TYR A 50 -4.70 -4.21 3.37
N GLU A 51 -4.52 -5.28 2.57
CA GLU A 51 -3.43 -5.41 1.57
C GLU A 51 -2.01 -5.16 2.15
N GLY A 52 -1.81 -5.50 3.43
CA GLY A 52 -0.54 -5.30 4.13
C GLY A 52 -0.35 -3.91 4.78
N TYR A 53 -1.31 -3.01 4.64
CA TYR A 53 -1.31 -1.70 5.28
C TYR A 53 -2.16 -1.72 6.54
N ARG A 54 -1.72 -1.01 7.60
CA ARG A 54 -2.45 -0.90 8.86
C ARG A 54 -3.13 0.45 8.97
N PHE A 55 -4.44 0.42 9.12
CA PHE A 55 -5.30 1.58 9.24
C PHE A 55 -5.79 1.76 10.66
N ALA A 56 -5.75 2.99 11.15
CA ALA A 56 -6.35 3.37 12.42
C ALA A 56 -7.81 3.75 12.22
N LEU A 57 -8.67 3.27 13.11
CA LEU A 57 -10.09 3.55 13.17
C LEU A 57 -10.42 4.18 14.52
N GLU A 58 -11.12 5.28 14.51
CA GLU A 58 -11.49 6.02 15.71
C GLU A 58 -12.97 6.41 15.68
N GLY A 59 -13.58 6.48 16.86
CA GLY A 59 -14.95 6.94 17.05
C GLY A 59 -15.12 7.70 18.35
N ASN A 60 -16.01 8.68 18.34
CA ASN A 60 -16.26 9.61 19.45
C ASN A 60 -17.41 9.15 20.37
N ALA A 61 -17.84 7.91 20.26
CA ALA A 61 -18.85 7.29 21.12
C ALA A 61 -18.60 5.78 21.25
N LYS A 62 -19.29 5.16 22.18
CA LYS A 62 -19.27 3.72 22.38
C LYS A 62 -19.74 2.99 21.10
N ASP A 63 -19.02 1.94 20.74
CA ASP A 63 -19.34 1.02 19.62
C ASP A 63 -19.52 1.71 18.25
N THR A 64 -18.91 2.91 18.09
CA THR A 64 -18.94 3.65 16.82
C THR A 64 -17.55 3.85 16.25
N ILE A 65 -17.45 3.89 14.92
CA ILE A 65 -16.27 4.33 14.17
C ILE A 65 -16.70 5.47 13.26
N ASP A 66 -16.09 6.63 13.46
CA ASP A 66 -16.38 7.87 12.73
C ASP A 66 -15.25 8.23 11.76
N LYS A 67 -14.04 7.66 11.95
CA LYS A 67 -12.86 8.00 11.17
C LYS A 67 -12.04 6.76 10.81
N VAL A 68 -11.51 6.76 9.59
CA VAL A 68 -10.48 5.81 9.10
C VAL A 68 -9.33 6.60 8.55
N SER A 69 -8.10 6.30 9.02
CA SER A 69 -6.89 7.00 8.60
C SER A 69 -5.69 6.06 8.42
N TYR A 70 -4.71 6.51 7.61
CA TYR A 70 -3.38 5.93 7.46
C TYR A 70 -2.35 7.06 7.46
N GLY A 71 -1.50 7.11 8.47
CA GLY A 71 -0.65 8.28 8.70
C GLY A 71 -1.50 9.56 8.87
N ASN A 72 -1.23 10.56 8.05
CA ASN A 72 -1.96 11.82 8.05
C ASN A 72 -3.18 11.84 7.10
N GLU A 73 -3.34 10.79 6.28
CA GLU A 73 -4.43 10.71 5.32
C GLU A 73 -5.71 10.18 5.96
N VAL A 74 -6.83 10.84 5.66
CA VAL A 74 -8.18 10.46 6.14
C VAL A 74 -9.00 9.96 4.95
N PHE A 75 -9.60 8.77 5.10
CA PHE A 75 -10.37 8.11 4.03
C PHE A 75 -11.87 8.13 4.29
N TYR A 76 -12.25 8.14 5.55
CA TYR A 76 -13.65 8.16 5.99
C TYR A 76 -13.77 9.02 7.23
N GLU A 77 -14.75 9.90 7.27
CA GLU A 77 -15.02 10.75 8.44
C GLU A 77 -16.49 11.16 8.49
N ASN A 78 -17.08 11.09 9.70
CA ASN A 78 -18.47 11.49 9.97
C ASN A 78 -19.48 10.82 8.99
N SER A 79 -19.34 9.51 8.77
CA SER A 79 -20.18 8.72 7.87
C SER A 79 -20.08 9.11 6.38
N LYS A 80 -19.01 9.79 5.99
CA LYS A 80 -18.73 10.17 4.60
C LYS A 80 -17.39 9.62 4.13
N THR A 81 -17.34 9.18 2.89
CA THR A 81 -16.08 8.91 2.19
C THR A 81 -15.38 10.24 1.91
N ILE A 82 -14.15 10.39 2.39
CA ILE A 82 -13.29 11.55 2.11
C ILE A 82 -12.39 11.23 0.92
N ASN A 83 -11.70 10.08 1.01
CA ASN A 83 -10.85 9.54 -0.04
C ASN A 83 -11.05 8.03 -0.14
N ASN A 84 -10.59 7.43 -1.23
CA ASN A 84 -10.52 5.97 -1.35
C ASN A 84 -9.12 5.50 -0.96
N VAL A 85 -9.03 4.40 -0.21
CA VAL A 85 -7.74 3.82 0.19
C VAL A 85 -6.85 3.44 -1.00
N ALA A 86 -7.42 3.28 -2.20
CA ALA A 86 -6.66 3.01 -3.42
C ALA A 86 -5.64 4.11 -3.78
N ILE A 87 -5.75 5.33 -3.22
CA ILE A 87 -4.73 6.39 -3.43
C ILE A 87 -3.41 6.12 -2.69
N VAL A 88 -3.39 5.21 -1.70
CA VAL A 88 -2.17 4.84 -0.96
C VAL A 88 -1.90 3.33 -1.02
N VAL A 89 -2.95 2.52 -1.12
CA VAL A 89 -2.84 1.06 -1.12
C VAL A 89 -2.59 0.53 -2.52
N LEU A 90 -1.56 -0.30 -2.65
CA LEU A 90 -1.34 -1.16 -3.80
C LEU A 90 -1.72 -2.59 -3.44
N THR A 91 -2.53 -3.24 -4.28
CA THR A 91 -2.74 -4.68 -4.14
C THR A 91 -1.46 -5.44 -4.43
N ASN A 92 -1.37 -6.71 -4.01
CA ASN A 92 -0.18 -7.52 -4.30
C ASN A 92 0.03 -7.71 -5.80
N GLU A 93 -1.04 -7.81 -6.58
CA GLU A 93 -0.99 -7.90 -8.04
C GLU A 93 -0.43 -6.62 -8.66
N GLN A 94 -0.88 -5.45 -8.20
CA GLN A 94 -0.40 -4.14 -8.64
C GLN A 94 1.06 -3.94 -8.27
N TRP A 95 1.44 -4.27 -7.01
CA TRP A 95 2.82 -4.21 -6.55
C TRP A 95 3.73 -5.05 -7.44
N LYS A 96 3.33 -6.31 -7.72
CA LYS A 96 4.10 -7.22 -8.57
C LYS A 96 4.27 -6.68 -9.99
N ALA A 97 3.17 -6.22 -10.61
CA ALA A 97 3.22 -5.67 -11.96
C ALA A 97 4.15 -4.46 -12.05
N MET A 98 4.14 -3.56 -11.04
CA MET A 98 5.05 -2.41 -10.99
C MET A 98 6.51 -2.81 -10.80
N VAL A 99 6.79 -3.85 -9.99
CA VAL A 99 8.14 -4.37 -9.79
C VAL A 99 8.66 -5.01 -11.08
N ASP A 100 7.84 -5.81 -11.77
CA ASP A 100 8.20 -6.45 -13.02
C ASP A 100 8.51 -5.39 -14.11
N ASP A 101 7.67 -4.38 -14.26
CA ASP A 101 7.90 -3.28 -15.23
C ASP A 101 9.13 -2.43 -14.87
N ALA A 102 9.36 -2.19 -13.57
CA ALA A 102 10.53 -1.43 -13.12
C ALA A 102 11.83 -2.18 -13.40
N GLU A 103 11.88 -3.51 -13.16
CA GLU A 103 13.03 -4.35 -13.51
C GLU A 103 13.33 -4.29 -15.01
N ASP A 104 12.31 -4.48 -15.85
CA ASP A 104 12.45 -4.38 -17.31
C ASP A 104 12.93 -2.98 -17.74
N SER A 105 12.39 -1.93 -17.13
CA SER A 105 12.77 -0.54 -17.41
C SER A 105 14.22 -0.25 -17.04
N VAL A 106 14.72 -0.80 -15.93
CA VAL A 106 16.13 -0.68 -15.50
C VAL A 106 17.02 -1.49 -16.42
N TYR A 107 16.70 -2.79 -16.63
CA TYR A 107 17.46 -3.70 -17.48
C TYR A 107 17.76 -3.08 -18.85
N ASN A 108 16.76 -2.50 -19.49
CA ASN A 108 16.88 -1.87 -20.81
C ASN A 108 17.75 -0.59 -20.84
N ARG A 109 18.16 -0.06 -19.67
CA ARG A 109 19.00 1.15 -19.56
C ARG A 109 20.41 0.88 -19.07
N LEU A 110 20.71 -0.35 -18.66
CA LEU A 110 22.06 -0.73 -18.24
C LEU A 110 23.02 -0.76 -19.43
N LYS A 111 24.30 -0.50 -19.17
CA LYS A 111 25.36 -0.59 -20.18
C LYS A 111 25.69 -2.04 -20.53
N ALA A 112 25.61 -2.92 -19.56
CA ALA A 112 25.86 -4.38 -19.71
C ALA A 112 24.68 -5.18 -19.15
N PRO A 113 23.48 -5.13 -19.78
CA PRO A 113 22.28 -5.78 -19.23
C PRO A 113 22.43 -7.29 -19.04
N SER A 114 23.24 -7.97 -19.84
CA SER A 114 23.48 -9.42 -19.70
C SER A 114 24.21 -9.83 -18.42
N THR A 115 24.77 -8.87 -17.67
CA THR A 115 25.42 -9.10 -16.37
C THR A 115 24.56 -8.67 -15.20
N ALA A 116 23.34 -8.19 -15.45
CA ALA A 116 22.48 -7.65 -14.42
C ALA A 116 21.95 -8.76 -13.48
N GLU A 117 22.15 -8.55 -12.19
CA GLU A 117 21.60 -9.37 -11.12
C GLU A 117 20.69 -8.50 -10.25
N PHE A 118 19.40 -8.77 -10.27
CA PHE A 118 18.41 -8.10 -9.44
C PHE A 118 18.16 -8.90 -8.16
N PRO A 119 17.79 -8.25 -7.05
CA PRO A 119 17.43 -8.94 -5.83
C PRO A 119 16.10 -9.69 -5.96
N ASP A 120 15.89 -10.68 -5.08
CA ASP A 120 14.62 -11.40 -4.99
C ASP A 120 13.43 -10.43 -4.89
N LYS A 121 12.36 -10.69 -5.67
CA LYS A 121 11.13 -9.87 -5.69
C LYS A 121 10.31 -10.07 -4.41
N ASN A 122 10.70 -9.36 -3.37
CA ASN A 122 9.99 -9.27 -2.10
C ASN A 122 9.93 -7.80 -1.62
N LYS A 123 9.09 -7.52 -0.61
CA LYS A 123 8.86 -6.15 -0.12
C LYS A 123 10.03 -5.56 0.68
N ASP A 124 11.01 -6.37 1.06
CA ASP A 124 12.23 -5.90 1.74
C ASP A 124 13.24 -5.34 0.72
N ASN A 125 13.34 -5.96 -0.43
CA ASN A 125 14.25 -5.57 -1.50
C ASN A 125 13.64 -4.55 -2.48
N TRP A 126 12.32 -4.60 -2.69
CA TRP A 126 11.58 -3.74 -3.62
C TRP A 126 10.54 -2.91 -2.90
N LYS A 127 10.87 -1.65 -2.64
CA LYS A 127 9.99 -0.72 -1.96
C LYS A 127 9.16 0.05 -2.97
N VAL A 128 7.85 -0.15 -2.95
CA VAL A 128 6.90 0.62 -3.76
C VAL A 128 6.15 1.59 -2.86
N ILE A 129 6.24 2.89 -3.17
CA ILE A 129 5.57 3.97 -2.46
C ILE A 129 4.58 4.60 -3.42
N ARG A 130 3.36 4.81 -2.94
CA ARG A 130 2.34 5.56 -3.64
C ARG A 130 1.97 6.83 -2.87
N ASP A 131 1.90 7.94 -3.59
CA ASP A 131 1.45 9.24 -3.10
C ASP A 131 0.51 9.84 -4.16
N GLY A 132 -0.78 9.69 -3.92
CA GLY A 132 -1.81 10.04 -4.89
C GLY A 132 -1.65 9.26 -6.22
N VAL A 133 -1.41 9.98 -7.30
CA VAL A 133 -1.18 9.41 -8.64
C VAL A 133 0.28 9.07 -8.92
N ILE A 134 1.21 9.45 -8.05
CA ILE A 134 2.63 9.16 -8.23
C ILE A 134 2.98 7.88 -7.50
N CYS A 135 3.59 6.95 -8.23
CA CYS A 135 4.14 5.72 -7.69
C CYS A 135 5.65 5.69 -7.93
N LYS A 136 6.41 5.29 -6.91
CA LYS A 136 7.87 5.16 -6.98
C LYS A 136 8.30 3.76 -6.55
N VAL A 137 9.12 3.13 -7.38
CA VAL A 137 9.69 1.81 -7.14
C VAL A 137 11.18 1.99 -6.86
N TYR A 138 11.62 1.61 -5.68
CA TYR A 138 13.02 1.65 -5.26
C TYR A 138 13.56 0.23 -5.13
N SER A 139 14.77 0.01 -5.66
CA SER A 139 15.55 -1.21 -5.48
C SER A 139 16.99 -0.95 -5.91
N TYR A 140 17.75 -2.02 -6.11
CA TYR A 140 19.12 -1.97 -6.62
C TYR A 140 19.33 -3.01 -7.72
N VAL A 141 20.41 -2.86 -8.48
CA VAL A 141 20.89 -3.83 -9.44
C VAL A 141 22.41 -3.93 -9.31
N ASP A 142 22.93 -5.16 -9.34
CA ASP A 142 24.34 -5.44 -9.48
C ASP A 142 24.61 -5.70 -10.97
N ALA A 143 25.49 -4.91 -11.61
CA ALA A 143 25.82 -5.06 -13.02
C ALA A 143 27.25 -4.58 -13.31
N GLU A 144 27.84 -5.09 -14.39
CA GLU A 144 29.16 -4.61 -14.84
C GLU A 144 29.08 -3.16 -15.36
N ASN A 145 30.02 -2.36 -14.92
CA ASN A 145 30.26 -1.01 -15.49
C ASN A 145 31.01 -1.12 -16.82
N GLY A 146 31.28 0.03 -17.46
CA GLY A 146 32.00 0.07 -18.73
C GLY A 146 33.45 -0.44 -18.69
N PHE A 147 33.98 -0.82 -17.52
CA PHE A 147 35.31 -1.37 -17.29
C PHE A 147 35.30 -2.84 -16.89
N GLY A 148 34.13 -3.49 -16.88
CA GLY A 148 33.94 -4.90 -16.50
C GLY A 148 33.92 -5.15 -14.98
N ALA A 149 33.82 -4.13 -14.15
CA ALA A 149 33.69 -4.30 -12.70
C ALA A 149 32.22 -4.37 -12.30
N MET A 150 31.83 -5.39 -11.51
CA MET A 150 30.50 -5.47 -10.90
C MET A 150 30.32 -4.35 -9.87
N ILE A 151 29.30 -3.56 -10.03
CA ILE A 151 28.92 -2.49 -9.09
C ILE A 151 27.44 -2.58 -8.77
N ARG A 152 27.11 -2.26 -7.53
CA ARG A 152 25.73 -2.07 -7.10
C ARG A 152 25.32 -0.64 -7.36
N THR A 153 24.17 -0.49 -7.96
CA THR A 153 23.58 0.81 -8.26
C THR A 153 22.13 0.80 -7.75
N ASP A 154 21.82 1.69 -6.83
CA ASP A 154 20.45 1.92 -6.38
C ASP A 154 19.68 2.70 -7.45
N PHE A 155 18.38 2.44 -7.56
CA PHE A 155 17.54 3.12 -8.53
C PHE A 155 16.17 3.47 -7.99
N CYS A 156 15.55 4.47 -8.62
CA CYS A 156 14.15 4.81 -8.42
C CYS A 156 13.46 4.95 -9.78
N VAL A 157 12.43 4.14 -10.01
CA VAL A 157 11.53 4.28 -11.16
C VAL A 157 10.26 5.00 -10.72
N THR A 158 9.89 6.05 -11.44
CA THR A 158 8.70 6.86 -11.15
C THR A 158 7.64 6.63 -12.22
N TYR A 159 6.42 6.40 -11.76
CA TYR A 159 5.21 6.24 -12.56
C TYR A 159 4.16 7.27 -12.18
N GLU A 160 3.30 7.62 -13.12
CA GLU A 160 2.01 8.27 -12.87
C GLU A 160 0.90 7.25 -13.12
N TRP A 161 -0.01 7.10 -12.17
CA TRP A 161 -1.10 6.16 -12.26
C TRP A 161 -2.31 6.62 -11.44
N ASP A 162 -3.39 6.93 -12.14
CA ASP A 162 -4.68 7.18 -11.52
C ASP A 162 -5.54 5.90 -11.61
N PRO A 163 -5.73 5.16 -10.50
CA PRO A 163 -6.46 3.88 -10.52
C PRO A 163 -7.96 4.02 -10.82
N TYR A 164 -8.48 5.25 -10.88
CA TYR A 164 -9.87 5.50 -11.27
C TYR A 164 -10.05 5.64 -12.77
N PHE A 165 -8.98 6.00 -13.50
CA PHE A 165 -9.04 6.33 -14.92
C PHE A 165 -8.11 5.45 -15.77
N ASP A 166 -7.05 4.89 -15.15
CA ASP A 166 -6.01 4.17 -15.88
C ASP A 166 -5.92 2.71 -15.42
N ASP A 167 -5.96 1.78 -16.35
CA ASP A 167 -5.76 0.36 -16.07
C ASP A 167 -4.28 0.03 -15.78
N THR A 168 -3.35 0.84 -16.31
CA THR A 168 -1.90 0.62 -16.21
C THR A 168 -1.15 1.90 -15.84
N PRO A 169 -0.05 1.78 -15.06
CA PRO A 169 0.81 2.93 -14.74
C PRO A 169 1.56 3.43 -15.98
N THR A 170 1.70 4.75 -16.08
CA THR A 170 2.51 5.41 -17.13
C THR A 170 3.91 5.69 -16.60
N PHE A 171 4.93 5.13 -17.24
CA PHE A 171 6.34 5.43 -16.94
C PHE A 171 6.64 6.92 -17.10
N LYS A 172 7.34 7.52 -16.15
CA LYS A 172 7.78 8.94 -16.19
C LYS A 172 9.29 9.08 -16.21
N SER A 173 9.99 8.47 -15.29
CA SER A 173 11.43 8.62 -15.17
C SER A 173 12.08 7.46 -14.43
N ILE A 174 13.40 7.37 -14.60
CA ILE A 174 14.26 6.53 -13.79
C ILE A 174 15.48 7.37 -13.36
N THR A 175 15.87 7.22 -12.12
CA THR A 175 17.12 7.77 -11.58
C THR A 175 17.97 6.64 -11.03
N PHE A 176 19.28 6.77 -11.19
CA PHE A 176 20.29 5.90 -10.61
C PHE A 176 21.11 6.73 -9.63
N ASP A 177 21.33 6.20 -8.44
CA ASP A 177 22.21 6.79 -7.45
C ASP A 177 23.58 6.11 -7.58
N ASP A 178 24.60 6.89 -7.89
CA ASP A 178 26.00 6.45 -8.05
C ASP A 178 26.70 6.32 -6.69
#